data_3c4d88eccb14428919c7f66729dced4c
#
_entry.id   3c4d88eccb14428919c7f66729dced4c
#
_cell.length_a   1.000
_cell.length_b   1.000
_cell.length_c   1.000
_cell.angle_alpha   90.00
_cell.angle_beta   90.00
_cell.angle_gamma   90.00
#
_symmetry.space_group_name_H-M   'P 1'
#
loop_
_entity.id
_entity.type
_entity.pdbx_description
1 polymer ?
#
loop_
_entity_poly.entity_id
_entity_poly.type
_entity_poly.pdbx_seq_one_letter_code
_entity_poly.pdbx_strand_id
1 'polypeptide(L)'
;MPGQKVLVVDDSWTELTMIVAPLRNSGFEVVTAVDGEEAFEKVFKERPQCIVLDVVLPKQNGFQVCRRLKSLEASRHIPIILLTSKNTALDRSWGLRQGADMFLTKPFKDEELIASVRRLV
;
A
#
# COMPACT_ATOMS: atom_id res chain seq x y z
N MET A 1 5.60 12.79 14.08
CA MET A 1 7.01 12.69 13.67
C MET A 1 7.12 12.96 12.19
N PRO A 2 7.83 13.98 11.80
CA PRO A 2 8.13 14.16 10.39
C PRO A 2 8.96 12.99 9.91
N GLY A 3 8.77 12.61 8.68
CA GLY A 3 9.57 11.54 8.10
C GLY A 3 9.06 10.13 8.26
N GLN A 4 7.83 9.94 8.73
CA GLN A 4 7.23 8.62 8.63
C GLN A 4 7.10 8.26 7.16
N LYS A 5 7.68 7.13 6.80
CA LYS A 5 7.83 6.75 5.38
C LYS A 5 6.73 5.80 4.94
N VAL A 6 6.10 6.13 3.82
CA VAL A 6 5.05 5.31 3.20
C VAL A 6 5.52 4.88 1.82
N LEU A 7 5.44 3.60 1.54
CA LEU A 7 5.70 3.07 0.20
C LEU A 7 4.36 2.95 -0.53
N VAL A 8 4.26 3.55 -1.70
CA VAL A 8 3.06 3.49 -2.54
C VAL A 8 3.40 2.67 -3.79
N VAL A 9 2.64 1.61 -4.03
CA VAL A 9 2.86 0.68 -5.13
C VAL A 9 1.67 0.72 -6.09
N ASP A 10 1.90 1.22 -7.30
CA ASP A 10 0.89 1.34 -8.35
C ASP A 10 1.60 1.48 -9.69
N ASP A 11 1.14 0.80 -10.72
CA ASP A 11 1.76 0.86 -12.03
C ASP A 11 1.29 2.04 -12.88
N SER A 12 0.25 2.73 -12.46
CA SER A 12 -0.26 3.91 -13.15
C SER A 12 0.39 5.17 -12.60
N TRP A 13 1.12 5.88 -13.45
CA TRP A 13 1.74 7.15 -13.06
C TRP A 13 0.71 8.16 -12.56
N THR A 14 -0.45 8.22 -13.22
CA THR A 14 -1.54 9.11 -12.82
C THR A 14 -2.05 8.79 -11.42
N GLU A 15 -2.30 7.52 -11.14
CA GLU A 15 -2.78 7.09 -9.82
C GLU A 15 -1.73 7.30 -8.75
N LEU A 16 -0.45 7.00 -9.05
CA LEU A 16 0.65 7.27 -8.11
C LEU A 16 0.66 8.73 -7.68
N THR A 17 0.56 9.65 -8.63
CA THR A 17 0.56 11.08 -8.34
C THR A 17 -0.60 11.46 -7.43
N MET A 18 -1.78 10.91 -7.68
CA MET A 18 -2.98 11.19 -6.87
C MET A 18 -2.89 10.66 -5.45
N ILE A 19 -2.13 9.59 -5.24
CA ILE A 19 -1.94 9.02 -3.91
C ILE A 19 -0.80 9.73 -3.17
N VAL A 20 0.29 9.99 -3.86
CA VAL A 20 1.51 10.56 -3.29
C VAL A 20 1.31 11.99 -2.80
N ALA A 21 0.63 12.82 -3.59
CA ALA A 21 0.48 14.24 -3.27
C ALA A 21 -0.20 14.49 -1.92
N PRO A 22 -1.37 13.90 -1.62
CA PRO A 22 -1.98 14.15 -0.31
C PRO A 22 -1.15 13.61 0.85
N LEU A 23 -0.43 12.52 0.67
CA LEU A 23 0.42 11.97 1.73
C LEU A 23 1.59 12.90 2.02
N ARG A 24 2.26 13.40 0.99
CA ARG A 24 3.35 14.37 1.16
C ARG A 24 2.86 15.66 1.81
N ASN A 25 1.71 16.14 1.37
CA ASN A 25 1.11 17.35 1.94
C ASN A 25 0.76 17.19 3.41
N SER A 26 0.58 15.97 3.87
CA SER A 26 0.29 15.66 5.27
C SER A 26 1.53 15.36 6.09
N GLY A 27 2.71 15.52 5.52
CA GLY A 27 3.97 15.40 6.24
C GLY A 27 4.65 14.04 6.13
N PHE A 28 4.12 13.11 5.35
CA PHE A 28 4.75 11.81 5.14
C PHE A 28 5.87 11.90 4.11
N GLU A 29 6.92 11.14 4.35
CA GLU A 29 7.92 10.86 3.32
C GLU A 29 7.37 9.71 2.47
N VAL A 30 7.38 9.85 1.15
CA VAL A 30 6.78 8.86 0.26
C VAL A 30 7.81 8.33 -0.72
N VAL A 31 7.92 7.01 -0.80
CA VAL A 31 8.67 6.30 -1.83
C VAL A 31 7.69 5.52 -2.68
N THR A 32 8.03 5.28 -3.93
CA THR A 32 7.10 4.65 -4.89
C THR A 32 7.70 3.42 -5.54
N ALA A 33 6.83 2.52 -5.99
CA ALA A 33 7.19 1.36 -6.77
C ALA A 33 6.09 1.12 -7.81
N VAL A 34 6.45 0.58 -8.96
CA VAL A 34 5.52 0.38 -10.07
C VAL A 34 5.09 -1.08 -10.25
N ASP A 35 5.75 -2.00 -9.57
CA ASP A 35 5.41 -3.43 -9.61
C ASP A 35 5.84 -4.12 -8.32
N GLY A 36 5.56 -5.41 -8.23
CA GLY A 36 5.89 -6.19 -7.03
C GLY A 36 7.38 -6.34 -6.77
N GLU A 37 8.17 -6.50 -7.81
CA GLU A 37 9.62 -6.64 -7.64
C GLU A 37 10.24 -5.37 -7.07
N GLU A 38 9.88 -4.22 -7.63
CA GLU A 38 10.33 -2.94 -7.13
C GLU A 38 9.84 -2.71 -5.70
N ALA A 39 8.61 -3.13 -5.40
CA ALA A 39 8.06 -3.04 -4.05
C ALA A 39 8.93 -3.79 -3.05
N PHE A 40 9.35 -5.02 -3.37
CA PHE A 40 10.24 -5.78 -2.50
C PHE A 40 11.57 -5.08 -2.29
N GLU A 41 12.19 -4.59 -3.34
CA GLU A 41 13.45 -3.85 -3.24
C GLU A 41 13.30 -2.63 -2.32
N LYS A 42 12.23 -1.87 -2.51
CA LYS A 42 11.98 -0.66 -1.70
C LYS A 42 11.69 -0.98 -0.26
N VAL A 43 10.98 -2.06 0.03
CA VAL A 43 10.71 -2.47 1.41
C VAL A 43 12.01 -2.73 2.16
N PHE A 44 12.93 -3.46 1.58
CA PHE A 44 14.19 -3.80 2.25
C PHE A 44 15.18 -2.64 2.27
N LYS A 45 15.16 -1.80 1.26
CA LYS A 45 16.07 -0.65 1.17
C LYS A 45 15.59 0.53 2.01
N GLU A 46 14.31 0.86 1.92
CA GLU A 46 13.74 2.06 2.51
C GLU A 46 13.10 1.85 3.88
N ARG A 47 12.76 0.64 4.24
CA ARG A 47 12.15 0.30 5.53
C ARG A 47 10.92 1.16 5.84
N PRO A 48 9.88 1.15 5.01
CA PRO A 48 8.70 1.99 5.26
C PRO A 48 7.91 1.54 6.49
N GLN A 49 7.18 2.47 7.08
CA GLN A 49 6.28 2.19 8.20
C GLN A 49 4.89 1.74 7.74
N CYS A 50 4.57 1.91 6.47
CA CYS A 50 3.29 1.50 5.90
C CYS A 50 3.44 1.32 4.40
N ILE A 51 2.68 0.39 3.85
CA ILE A 51 2.65 0.14 2.40
C ILE A 51 1.23 0.34 1.89
N VAL A 52 1.07 1.19 0.88
CA VAL A 52 -0.19 1.38 0.16
C VAL A 52 -0.02 0.67 -1.18
N LEU A 53 -0.80 -0.38 -1.40
CA LEU A 53 -0.56 -1.35 -2.45
C LEU A 53 -1.80 -1.56 -3.31
N ASP A 54 -1.69 -1.22 -4.60
CA ASP A 54 -2.77 -1.47 -5.55
C ASP A 54 -2.91 -2.98 -5.80
N VAL A 55 -4.13 -3.44 -5.90
CA VAL A 55 -4.43 -4.84 -6.22
C VAL A 55 -4.06 -5.17 -7.67
N VAL A 56 -4.29 -4.23 -8.58
CA VAL A 56 -4.01 -4.45 -10.00
C VAL A 56 -2.60 -3.99 -10.35
N LEU A 57 -1.69 -4.96 -10.47
CA LEU A 57 -0.29 -4.71 -10.82
C LEU A 57 0.12 -5.63 -11.97
N PRO A 58 1.15 -5.24 -12.77
CA PRO A 58 1.67 -6.12 -13.82
C PRO A 58 2.40 -7.33 -13.21
N LYS A 59 2.40 -8.43 -13.93
CA LYS A 59 3.08 -9.69 -13.58
C LYS A 59 2.50 -10.41 -12.37
N GLN A 60 2.24 -9.68 -11.30
CA GLN A 60 1.83 -10.24 -10.01
C GLN A 60 0.83 -9.28 -9.36
N ASN A 61 -0.33 -9.76 -8.96
CA ASN A 61 -1.34 -8.87 -8.37
C ASN A 61 -0.99 -8.48 -6.93
N GLY A 62 -1.65 -7.43 -6.42
CA GLY A 62 -1.38 -6.92 -5.08
C GLY A 62 -1.65 -7.91 -3.96
N PHE A 63 -2.60 -8.81 -4.14
CA PHE A 63 -2.87 -9.87 -3.15
C PHE A 63 -1.65 -10.77 -2.98
N GLN A 64 -1.03 -11.16 -4.09
CA GLN A 64 0.16 -12.02 -4.07
C GLN A 64 1.35 -11.31 -3.43
N VAL A 65 1.54 -10.03 -3.76
CA VAL A 65 2.60 -9.21 -3.17
C VAL A 65 2.40 -9.08 -1.66
N CYS A 66 1.17 -8.79 -1.23
CA CYS A 66 0.81 -8.68 0.18
C CYS A 66 1.13 -9.98 0.92
N ARG A 67 0.65 -11.10 0.41
CA ARG A 67 0.89 -12.41 1.01
C ARG A 67 2.38 -12.68 1.17
N ARG A 68 3.15 -12.39 0.14
CA ARG A 68 4.59 -12.63 0.15
C ARG A 68 5.29 -11.75 1.18
N LEU A 69 4.95 -10.47 1.26
CA LEU A 69 5.51 -9.56 2.26
C LEU A 69 5.16 -10.01 3.67
N LYS A 70 3.93 -10.48 3.90
CA LYS A 70 3.49 -10.94 5.21
C LYS A 70 4.08 -12.30 5.60
N SER A 71 4.61 -13.04 4.65
CA SER A 71 5.26 -14.33 4.92
C SER A 71 6.74 -14.20 5.30
N LEU A 72 7.34 -13.04 5.08
CA LEU A 72 8.75 -12.81 5.37
C LEU A 72 8.92 -12.16 6.74
N GLU A 73 9.83 -12.69 7.53
CA GLU A 73 10.10 -12.18 8.87
C GLU A 73 10.47 -10.70 8.87
N ALA A 74 11.26 -10.29 7.87
CA ALA A 74 11.76 -8.91 7.80
C ALA A 74 10.67 -7.88 7.46
N SER A 75 9.55 -8.29 6.85
CA SER A 75 8.51 -7.37 6.37
C SER A 75 7.12 -7.63 6.92
N ARG A 76 6.89 -8.78 7.57
CA ARG A 76 5.53 -9.15 8.04
C ARG A 76 4.91 -8.18 9.04
N HIS A 77 5.74 -7.40 9.73
CA HIS A 77 5.26 -6.42 10.72
C HIS A 77 4.81 -5.10 10.10
N ILE A 78 5.12 -4.87 8.82
CA ILE A 78 4.79 -3.61 8.15
C ILE A 78 3.31 -3.64 7.75
N PRO A 79 2.50 -2.66 8.22
CA PRO A 79 1.09 -2.62 7.83
C PRO A 79 0.91 -2.38 6.34
N ILE A 80 -0.07 -3.07 5.76
CA ILE A 80 -0.39 -2.97 4.33
C ILE A 80 -1.84 -2.57 4.14
N ILE A 81 -2.05 -1.51 3.36
CA ILE A 81 -3.36 -1.07 2.90
C ILE A 81 -3.49 -1.50 1.44
N LEU A 82 -4.47 -2.35 1.14
CA LEU A 82 -4.77 -2.71 -0.24
C LEU A 82 -5.78 -1.74 -0.85
N LEU A 83 -5.46 -1.22 -2.03
CA LEU A 83 -6.35 -0.34 -2.79
C LEU A 83 -6.99 -1.15 -3.92
N THR A 84 -8.30 -1.06 -4.03
CA THR A 84 -9.02 -1.79 -5.08
C THR A 84 -10.27 -1.07 -5.52
N SER A 85 -10.62 -1.18 -6.80
CA SER A 85 -11.91 -0.74 -7.33
C SER A 85 -13.00 -1.79 -7.12
N LYS A 86 -12.61 -3.00 -6.73
CA LYS A 86 -13.54 -4.11 -6.45
C LYS A 86 -13.81 -4.18 -4.96
N ASN A 87 -15.04 -3.87 -4.58
CA ASN A 87 -15.42 -3.83 -3.18
C ASN A 87 -16.57 -4.80 -2.89
N THR A 88 -16.39 -6.07 -3.24
CA THR A 88 -17.32 -7.10 -2.82
C THR A 88 -16.87 -7.66 -1.47
N ALA A 89 -17.80 -8.24 -0.72
CA ALA A 89 -17.45 -8.90 0.54
C ALA A 89 -16.43 -10.01 0.32
N LEU A 90 -16.51 -10.70 -0.82
CA LEU A 90 -15.57 -11.77 -1.15
C LEU A 90 -14.16 -11.23 -1.40
N ASP A 91 -14.05 -10.11 -2.12
CA ASP A 91 -12.75 -9.49 -2.40
C ASP A 91 -12.10 -9.00 -1.12
N ARG A 92 -12.86 -8.39 -0.20
CA ARG A 92 -12.36 -7.93 1.09
C ARG A 92 -11.88 -9.11 1.94
N SER A 93 -12.68 -10.17 1.98
CA SER A 93 -12.33 -11.39 2.72
C SER A 93 -11.04 -11.99 2.17
N TRP A 94 -10.90 -12.05 0.86
CA TRP A 94 -9.71 -12.56 0.20
C TRP A 94 -8.47 -11.75 0.57
N GLY A 95 -8.57 -10.42 0.52
CA GLY A 95 -7.46 -9.53 0.88
C GLY A 95 -7.03 -9.67 2.31
N LEU A 96 -7.98 -9.77 3.24
CA LEU A 96 -7.67 -9.96 4.65
C LEU A 96 -6.98 -11.30 4.90
N ARG A 97 -7.34 -12.35 4.15
CA ARG A 97 -6.66 -13.64 4.23
C ARG A 97 -5.21 -13.58 3.79
N GLN A 98 -4.87 -12.64 2.89
CA GLN A 98 -3.48 -12.45 2.48
C GLN A 98 -2.68 -11.66 3.52
N GLY A 99 -3.32 -11.23 4.60
CA GLY A 99 -2.65 -10.53 5.69
C GLY A 99 -2.73 -9.01 5.61
N ALA A 100 -3.56 -8.47 4.72
CA ALA A 100 -3.75 -7.02 4.65
C ALA A 100 -4.32 -6.48 5.97
N ASP A 101 -3.81 -5.34 6.39
CA ASP A 101 -4.26 -4.70 7.62
C ASP A 101 -5.48 -3.81 7.38
N MET A 102 -5.64 -3.34 6.16
CA MET A 102 -6.75 -2.47 5.79
C MET A 102 -7.03 -2.55 4.29
N PHE A 103 -8.27 -2.31 3.94
CA PHE A 103 -8.75 -2.20 2.57
C PHE A 103 -9.28 -0.80 2.33
N LEU A 104 -8.95 -0.22 1.19
CA LEU A 104 -9.49 1.07 0.80
C LEU A 104 -10.01 0.96 -0.63
N THR A 105 -11.27 1.32 -0.82
CA THR A 105 -11.96 1.17 -2.11
C THR A 105 -11.83 2.43 -2.95
N LYS A 106 -11.46 2.26 -4.22
CA LYS A 106 -11.42 3.36 -5.19
C LYS A 106 -12.83 3.62 -5.73
N PRO A 107 -13.22 4.87 -5.93
CA PRO A 107 -12.47 6.07 -5.58
C PRO A 107 -12.55 6.38 -4.09
N PHE A 108 -11.51 6.96 -3.53
CA PHE A 108 -11.47 7.37 -2.14
C PHE A 108 -11.12 8.86 -2.04
N LYS A 109 -11.47 9.46 -0.90
CA LYS A 109 -11.11 10.85 -0.63
C LYS A 109 -9.72 10.90 -0.01
N ASP A 110 -9.03 12.02 -0.18
CA ASP A 110 -7.70 12.22 0.41
C ASP A 110 -7.73 12.00 1.92
N GLU A 111 -8.78 12.48 2.58
CA GLU A 111 -8.94 12.34 4.03
C GLU A 111 -9.03 10.88 4.45
N GLU A 112 -9.69 10.04 3.65
CA GLU A 112 -9.80 8.61 3.93
C GLU A 112 -8.44 7.93 3.85
N LEU A 113 -7.68 8.26 2.82
CA LEU A 113 -6.33 7.71 2.63
C LEU A 113 -5.41 8.11 3.80
N ILE A 114 -5.39 9.40 4.13
CA ILE A 114 -4.54 9.93 5.19
C ILE A 114 -4.93 9.32 6.54
N ALA A 115 -6.22 9.25 6.84
CA ALA A 115 -6.71 8.66 8.08
C ALA A 115 -6.31 7.19 8.18
N SER A 116 -6.41 6.45 7.07
CA SER A 116 -6.04 5.03 7.02
C SER A 116 -4.57 4.83 7.35
N VAL A 117 -3.69 5.62 6.73
CA VAL A 117 -2.26 5.54 7.00
C VAL A 117 -1.96 5.90 8.46
N ARG A 118 -2.55 6.98 8.96
CA ARG A 118 -2.32 7.43 10.34
C ARG A 118 -2.75 6.41 11.39
N ARG A 119 -3.76 5.62 11.10
CA ARG A 119 -4.21 4.57 12.02
C ARG A 119 -3.20 3.44 12.15
N LEU A 120 -2.37 3.23 11.14
CA LEU A 120 -1.45 2.11 11.08
C LEU A 120 0.01 2.47 11.42
N VAL A 121 0.35 3.74 11.39
CA VAL A 121 1.74 4.16 11.68
C VAL A 121 1.96 4.72 13.09
#